data_e6f29a99bb2b3f0f49aba92175a0f343
#
_entry.id   e6f29a99bb2b3f0f49aba92175a0f343
#
_cell.length_a   1.000
_cell.length_b   1.000
_cell.length_c   1.000
_cell.angle_alpha   90.00
_cell.angle_beta   90.00
_cell.angle_gamma   90.00
#
_symmetry.space_group_name_H-M   'P 1'
#
loop_
_entity.id
_entity.type
_entity.pdbx_description
1 polymer ?
#
loop_
_entity_poly.entity_id
_entity_poly.type
_entity_poly.pdbx_seq_one_letter_code
_entity_poly.pdbx_strand_id
1 'polypeptide(L)'
;MKSSRYTFFTSLLCASGLSGGLCFCIITSFSVPADRFLLACVCVLAALFFSALLLLPKSWIWLLAVAALAGGGLYMLRAQLIESASALVSAVTQQYSEAIPGIQVIQLTDAADADATLIFILIAALYALLCSWTVMRSESLAYLLVLTVPVLALCLIILQTPPAVWAILLVVGILALLLLTQLLRARQAGEGNRLALLLAAPLALLIG
;
A
#
# COMPACT_ATOMS: atom_id res chain seq x y z
N MET A 1 -28.79 8.03 3.89
CA MET A 1 -28.01 7.49 5.04
C MET A 1 -27.53 6.04 4.87
N LYS A 2 -28.26 5.11 4.24
CA LYS A 2 -27.78 3.72 4.01
C LYS A 2 -26.51 3.67 3.12
N SER A 3 -26.41 4.47 2.07
CA SER A 3 -25.26 4.48 1.14
C SER A 3 -23.92 4.82 1.82
N SER A 4 -23.91 5.76 2.77
CA SER A 4 -22.69 6.19 3.47
C SER A 4 -22.07 5.08 4.35
N ARG A 5 -22.89 4.24 4.99
CA ARG A 5 -22.38 3.15 5.84
C ARG A 5 -21.72 2.05 5.01
N TYR A 6 -22.33 1.66 3.89
CA TYR A 6 -21.73 0.65 3.00
C TYR A 6 -20.38 1.14 2.42
N THR A 7 -20.31 2.40 2.01
CA THR A 7 -19.07 2.99 1.50
C THR A 7 -17.97 2.99 2.56
N PHE A 8 -18.32 3.28 3.81
CA PHE A 8 -17.37 3.23 4.93
C PHE A 8 -16.82 1.83 5.17
N PHE A 9 -17.69 0.81 5.29
CA PHE A 9 -17.24 -0.56 5.50
C PHE A 9 -16.42 -1.09 4.32
N THR A 10 -16.81 -0.78 3.10
CA THR A 10 -16.05 -1.14 1.90
C THR A 10 -14.67 -0.48 1.92
N SER A 11 -14.60 0.81 2.25
CA SER A 11 -13.35 1.54 2.39
C SER A 11 -12.45 0.91 3.45
N LEU A 12 -13.01 0.61 4.62
CA LEU A 12 -12.28 -0.01 5.72
C LEU A 12 -11.67 -1.36 5.31
N LEU A 13 -12.48 -2.26 4.74
CA LEU A 13 -12.03 -3.58 4.31
C LEU A 13 -10.98 -3.50 3.19
N CYS A 14 -11.22 -2.66 2.18
CA CYS A 14 -10.27 -2.49 1.09
C CYS A 14 -8.97 -1.86 1.56
N ALA A 15 -9.02 -0.82 2.39
CA ALA A 15 -7.83 -0.12 2.86
C ALA A 15 -7.00 -0.99 3.81
N SER A 16 -7.62 -1.69 4.77
CA SER A 16 -6.90 -2.58 5.67
C SER A 16 -6.32 -3.80 4.95
N GLY A 17 -7.08 -4.39 4.03
CA GLY A 17 -6.63 -5.56 3.28
C GLY A 17 -5.53 -5.21 2.28
N LEU A 18 -5.61 -4.08 1.57
CA LEU A 18 -4.61 -3.68 0.59
C LEU A 18 -3.30 -3.27 1.29
N SER A 19 -3.37 -2.41 2.31
CA SER A 19 -2.18 -1.99 3.06
C SER A 19 -1.50 -3.17 3.77
N GLY A 20 -2.28 -4.02 4.45
CA GLY A 20 -1.77 -5.21 5.12
C GLY A 20 -1.20 -6.21 4.12
N GLY A 21 -1.94 -6.53 3.07
CA GLY A 21 -1.48 -7.48 2.03
C GLY A 21 -0.16 -7.07 1.40
N LEU A 22 0.01 -5.78 1.03
CA LEU A 22 1.28 -5.29 0.49
C LEU A 22 2.44 -5.36 1.48
N CYS A 23 2.23 -4.91 2.71
CA CYS A 23 3.26 -4.99 3.74
C CYS A 23 3.68 -6.44 4.00
N PHE A 24 2.72 -7.36 4.10
CA PHE A 24 3.02 -8.78 4.27
C PHE A 24 3.68 -9.41 3.04
N CYS A 25 3.33 -8.99 1.81
CA CYS A 25 4.06 -9.42 0.62
C CYS A 25 5.54 -9.05 0.70
N ILE A 26 5.86 -7.80 1.05
CA ILE A 26 7.25 -7.34 1.15
C ILE A 26 7.99 -8.08 2.27
N ILE A 27 7.40 -8.16 3.47
CA ILE A 27 8.02 -8.83 4.63
C ILE A 27 8.33 -10.31 4.32
N THR A 28 7.40 -11.01 3.67
CA THR A 28 7.61 -12.43 3.36
C THR A 28 8.55 -12.66 2.19
N SER A 29 8.54 -11.79 1.17
CA SER A 29 9.44 -11.90 0.01
C SER A 29 10.90 -11.60 0.36
N PHE A 30 11.12 -10.60 1.21
CA PHE A 30 12.46 -10.13 1.53
C PHE A 30 12.94 -10.54 2.94
N SER A 31 12.17 -11.37 3.66
CA SER A 31 12.47 -11.82 5.02
C SER A 31 12.84 -10.67 5.97
N VAL A 32 12.17 -9.52 5.80
CA VAL A 32 12.48 -8.29 6.56
C VAL A 32 12.09 -8.47 8.02
N PRO A 33 12.96 -8.10 8.98
CA PRO A 33 12.63 -8.12 10.40
C PRO A 33 11.59 -7.01 10.70
N ALA A 34 10.36 -7.43 11.03
CA ALA A 34 9.28 -6.52 11.40
C ALA A 34 8.25 -7.21 12.31
N ASP A 35 7.68 -6.48 13.24
CA ASP A 35 6.61 -6.98 14.11
C ASP A 35 5.30 -7.11 13.33
N ARG A 36 4.99 -8.36 12.95
CA ARG A 36 3.82 -8.69 12.12
C ARG A 36 2.50 -8.38 12.83
N PHE A 37 2.43 -8.60 14.15
CA PHE A 37 1.21 -8.35 14.90
C PHE A 37 0.92 -6.86 15.02
N LEU A 38 1.92 -6.07 15.41
CA LEU A 38 1.83 -4.63 15.49
C LEU A 38 1.44 -4.02 14.14
N LEU A 39 2.04 -4.51 13.05
CA LEU A 39 1.74 -4.04 11.71
C LEU A 39 0.30 -4.34 11.29
N ALA A 40 -0.22 -5.55 11.58
CA ALA A 40 -1.61 -5.89 11.30
C ALA A 40 -2.57 -4.96 12.05
N CYS A 41 -2.31 -4.69 13.32
CA CYS A 41 -3.09 -3.74 14.12
C CYS A 41 -3.05 -2.32 13.52
N VAL A 42 -1.86 -1.86 13.12
CA VAL A 42 -1.69 -0.52 12.52
C VAL A 42 -2.43 -0.42 11.18
N CYS A 43 -2.39 -1.43 10.32
CA CYS A 43 -3.13 -1.42 9.06
C CYS A 43 -4.63 -1.23 9.27
N VAL A 44 -5.21 -1.95 10.25
CA VAL A 44 -6.64 -1.82 10.58
C VAL A 44 -6.95 -0.46 11.19
N LEU A 45 -6.14 0.00 12.14
CA LEU A 45 -6.33 1.30 12.80
C LEU A 45 -6.17 2.47 11.81
N ALA A 46 -5.18 2.43 10.93
CA ALA A 46 -4.97 3.45 9.90
C ALA A 46 -6.15 3.48 8.92
N ALA A 47 -6.63 2.30 8.46
CA ALA A 47 -7.79 2.22 7.58
C ALA A 47 -9.05 2.77 8.25
N LEU A 48 -9.28 2.46 9.53
CA LEU A 48 -10.41 2.97 10.30
C LEU A 48 -10.30 4.50 10.48
N PHE A 49 -9.13 4.98 10.86
CA PHE A 49 -8.87 6.39 11.06
C PHE A 49 -9.10 7.22 9.78
N PHE A 50 -8.49 6.82 8.66
CA PHE A 50 -8.63 7.57 7.40
C PHE A 50 -10.04 7.45 6.81
N SER A 51 -10.69 6.28 6.91
CA SER A 51 -12.08 6.14 6.49
C SER A 51 -13.03 7.00 7.33
N ALA A 52 -12.82 7.11 8.64
CA ALA A 52 -13.60 7.99 9.51
C ALA A 52 -13.32 9.48 9.22
N LEU A 53 -12.05 9.84 9.03
CA LEU A 53 -11.63 11.21 8.73
C LEU A 53 -12.27 11.73 7.43
N LEU A 54 -12.35 10.88 6.40
CA LEU A 54 -12.94 11.25 5.11
C LEU A 54 -14.46 11.41 5.16
N LEU A 55 -15.14 10.90 6.18
CA LEU A 55 -16.57 11.16 6.43
C LEU A 55 -16.85 12.54 6.99
N LEU A 56 -15.85 13.20 7.58
CA LEU A 56 -16.03 14.52 8.20
C LEU A 56 -16.29 15.60 7.14
N PRO A 57 -17.16 16.58 7.43
CA PRO A 57 -17.31 17.75 6.60
C PRO A 57 -15.96 18.49 6.53
N LYS A 58 -15.62 19.01 5.36
CA LYS A 58 -14.33 19.68 5.10
C LYS A 58 -13.12 18.78 5.42
N SER A 59 -13.19 17.48 5.08
CA SER A 59 -12.16 16.47 5.35
C SER A 59 -10.75 16.90 4.92
N TRP A 60 -10.60 17.77 3.92
CA TRP A 60 -9.30 18.24 3.44
C TRP A 60 -8.55 19.07 4.49
N ILE A 61 -9.26 19.84 5.33
CA ILE A 61 -8.65 20.63 6.43
C ILE A 61 -8.09 19.68 7.49
N TRP A 62 -8.86 18.63 7.81
CA TRP A 62 -8.43 17.61 8.75
C TRP A 62 -7.25 16.79 8.22
N LEU A 63 -7.22 16.51 6.92
CA LEU A 63 -6.07 15.86 6.28
C LEU A 63 -4.81 16.72 6.36
N LEU A 64 -4.92 18.04 6.13
CA LEU A 64 -3.78 18.96 6.30
C LEU A 64 -3.30 19.01 7.75
N ALA A 65 -4.21 19.04 8.72
CA ALA A 65 -3.83 19.00 10.12
C ALA A 65 -3.11 17.70 10.50
N VAL A 66 -3.62 16.56 10.03
CA VAL A 66 -2.98 15.25 10.22
C VAL A 66 -1.62 15.20 9.52
N ALA A 67 -1.52 15.72 8.29
CA ALA A 67 -0.25 15.76 7.56
C ALA A 67 0.79 16.65 8.27
N ALA A 68 0.38 17.78 8.83
CA ALA A 68 1.27 18.64 9.62
C ALA A 68 1.74 17.95 10.90
N LEU A 69 0.84 17.29 11.64
CA LEU A 69 1.19 16.52 12.83
C LEU A 69 2.09 15.33 12.50
N ALA A 70 1.78 14.59 11.43
CA ALA A 70 2.61 13.49 10.95
C ALA A 70 3.99 13.98 10.52
N GLY A 71 4.08 15.10 9.79
CA GLY A 71 5.35 15.70 9.40
C GLY A 71 6.21 16.11 10.61
N GLY A 72 5.60 16.70 11.62
CA GLY A 72 6.28 17.02 12.90
C GLY A 72 6.77 15.75 13.61
N GLY A 73 5.93 14.72 13.70
CA GLY A 73 6.29 13.43 14.28
C GLY A 73 7.43 12.73 13.53
N LEU A 74 7.35 12.71 12.19
CA LEU A 74 8.41 12.14 11.33
C LEU A 74 9.74 12.91 11.47
N TYR A 75 9.67 14.23 11.61
CA TYR A 75 10.88 15.02 11.87
C TYR A 75 11.55 14.66 13.20
N MET A 76 10.76 14.45 14.25
CA MET A 76 11.27 14.01 15.57
C MET A 76 11.85 12.58 15.51
N LEU A 77 11.24 11.69 14.74
CA LEU A 77 11.64 10.29 14.61
C LEU A 77 12.59 10.03 13.43
N ARG A 78 13.15 11.09 12.81
CA ARG A 78 13.94 10.99 11.57
C ARG A 78 15.11 9.99 11.65
N ALA A 79 15.80 9.93 12.80
CA ALA A 79 16.93 9.02 12.99
C ALA A 79 16.47 7.55 12.96
N GLN A 80 15.42 7.23 13.69
CA GLN A 80 14.83 5.88 13.71
C GLN A 80 14.22 5.51 12.36
N LEU A 81 13.65 6.49 11.65
CA LEU A 81 13.10 6.28 10.32
C LEU A 81 14.19 5.96 9.29
N ILE A 82 15.33 6.65 9.35
CA ILE A 82 16.48 6.37 8.48
C ILE A 82 17.04 4.97 8.79
N GLU A 83 17.12 4.59 10.05
CA GLU A 83 17.57 3.28 10.49
C GLU A 83 16.60 2.18 9.99
N SER A 84 15.31 2.34 10.21
CA SER A 84 14.28 1.41 9.68
C SER A 84 14.28 1.32 8.15
N ALA A 85 14.48 2.44 7.45
CA ALA A 85 14.58 2.46 5.99
C ALA A 85 15.85 1.75 5.51
N SER A 86 16.98 1.94 6.20
CA SER A 86 18.23 1.25 5.89
C SER A 86 18.12 -0.26 6.07
N ALA A 87 17.41 -0.72 7.11
CA ALA A 87 17.14 -2.13 7.34
C ALA A 87 16.32 -2.75 6.19
N LEU A 88 15.30 -2.03 5.71
CA LEU A 88 14.52 -2.47 4.55
C LEU A 88 15.38 -2.55 3.29
N VAL A 89 16.16 -1.50 2.99
CA VAL A 89 17.02 -1.45 1.80
C VAL A 89 18.10 -2.54 1.85
N SER A 90 18.72 -2.77 3.00
CA SER A 90 19.72 -3.82 3.16
C SER A 90 19.13 -5.23 2.95
N ALA A 91 17.95 -5.50 3.52
CA ALA A 91 17.27 -6.78 3.33
C ALA A 91 16.87 -7.02 1.85
N VAL A 92 16.37 -5.99 1.18
CA VAL A 92 16.03 -6.06 -0.24
C VAL A 92 17.28 -6.27 -1.09
N THR A 93 18.32 -5.48 -0.89
CA THR A 93 19.57 -5.58 -1.68
C THR A 93 20.32 -6.90 -1.42
N GLN A 94 20.25 -7.46 -0.22
CA GLN A 94 20.81 -8.75 0.10
C GLN A 94 20.14 -9.86 -0.71
N GLN A 95 18.80 -9.90 -0.74
CA GLN A 95 18.05 -10.88 -1.53
C GLN A 95 18.35 -10.75 -3.03
N TYR A 96 18.50 -9.51 -3.53
CA TYR A 96 18.88 -9.31 -4.92
C TYR A 96 20.30 -9.75 -5.23
N SER A 97 21.26 -9.53 -4.30
CA SER A 97 22.66 -9.95 -4.49
C SER A 97 22.82 -11.47 -4.50
N GLU A 98 21.98 -12.19 -3.76
CA GLU A 98 21.94 -13.66 -3.78
C GLU A 98 21.34 -14.20 -5.10
N ALA A 99 20.38 -13.48 -5.69
CA ALA A 99 19.71 -13.87 -6.92
C ALA A 99 20.49 -13.51 -8.19
N ILE A 100 21.21 -12.36 -8.18
CA ILE A 100 21.88 -11.81 -9.35
C ILE A 100 23.36 -11.56 -9.02
N PRO A 101 24.30 -12.38 -9.55
CA PRO A 101 25.72 -12.18 -9.28
C PRO A 101 26.20 -10.84 -9.87
N GLY A 102 26.86 -10.03 -9.02
CA GLY A 102 27.39 -8.73 -9.39
C GLY A 102 26.68 -7.52 -8.77
N ILE A 103 25.52 -7.71 -8.12
CA ILE A 103 24.89 -6.65 -7.33
C ILE A 103 25.60 -6.55 -5.98
N GLN A 104 26.09 -5.35 -5.64
CA GLN A 104 26.68 -5.07 -4.34
C GLN A 104 25.59 -4.80 -3.31
N VAL A 105 25.72 -5.41 -2.13
CA VAL A 105 24.85 -5.13 -0.99
C VAL A 105 25.11 -3.70 -0.52
N ILE A 106 24.08 -2.88 -0.54
CA ILE A 106 24.16 -1.50 -0.03
C ILE A 106 23.89 -1.54 1.47
N GLN A 107 24.95 -1.57 2.26
CA GLN A 107 24.88 -1.40 3.71
C GLN A 107 24.91 0.11 4.01
N LEU A 108 23.75 0.69 4.35
CA LEU A 108 23.64 2.11 4.69
C LEU A 108 23.99 2.38 6.16
N THR A 109 23.93 1.36 7.01
CA THR A 109 24.21 1.46 8.45
C THR A 109 24.68 0.10 8.96
N ASP A 110 25.57 0.07 9.97
CA ASP A 110 26.06 -1.16 10.62
C ASP A 110 25.01 -1.88 11.51
N ALA A 111 23.75 -1.50 11.40
CA ALA A 111 22.66 -2.05 12.19
C ALA A 111 22.15 -3.37 11.57
N ALA A 112 22.89 -4.45 11.82
CA ALA A 112 22.48 -5.80 11.41
C ALA A 112 21.14 -6.26 12.04
N ASP A 113 20.71 -5.62 13.12
CA ASP A 113 19.48 -5.93 13.89
C ASP A 113 18.43 -4.82 13.83
N ALA A 114 18.53 -3.85 12.89
CA ALA A 114 17.58 -2.76 12.80
C ALA A 114 16.17 -3.26 12.40
N ASP A 115 15.18 -2.89 13.20
CA ASP A 115 13.76 -3.22 12.95
C ASP A 115 13.14 -2.30 11.89
N ALA A 116 12.63 -2.89 10.81
CA ALA A 116 11.97 -2.15 9.73
C ALA A 116 10.50 -1.82 10.03
N THR A 117 9.98 -2.12 11.21
CA THR A 117 8.56 -1.93 11.56
C THR A 117 8.09 -0.50 11.34
N LEU A 118 8.92 0.49 11.68
CA LEU A 118 8.53 1.92 11.61
C LEU A 118 8.31 2.38 10.15
N ILE A 119 9.16 1.97 9.22
CA ILE A 119 8.97 2.30 7.79
C ILE A 119 7.72 1.61 7.22
N PHE A 120 7.41 0.38 7.67
CA PHE A 120 6.20 -0.32 7.27
C PHE A 120 4.93 0.35 7.83
N ILE A 121 4.97 0.89 9.04
CA ILE A 121 3.86 1.69 9.59
C ILE A 121 3.57 2.89 8.69
N LEU A 122 4.60 3.58 8.22
CA LEU A 122 4.45 4.72 7.32
C LEU A 122 3.87 4.30 5.96
N ILE A 123 4.39 3.22 5.37
CA ILE A 123 3.89 2.67 4.11
C ILE A 123 2.42 2.25 4.26
N ALA A 124 2.08 1.52 5.33
CA ALA A 124 0.72 1.09 5.61
C ALA A 124 -0.26 2.26 5.75
N ALA A 125 0.15 3.32 6.47
CA ALA A 125 -0.65 4.52 6.64
C ALA A 125 -0.90 5.26 5.31
N LEU A 126 0.13 5.40 4.47
CA LEU A 126 0.01 6.00 3.14
C LEU A 126 -0.94 5.19 2.23
N TYR A 127 -0.78 3.86 2.20
CA TYR A 127 -1.65 3.00 1.40
C TYR A 127 -3.09 3.03 1.91
N ALA A 128 -3.31 3.00 3.23
CA ALA A 128 -4.62 3.09 3.83
C ALA A 128 -5.30 4.42 3.47
N LEU A 129 -4.56 5.53 3.51
CA LEU A 129 -5.06 6.84 3.09
C LEU A 129 -5.47 6.86 1.61
N LEU A 130 -4.57 6.40 0.71
CA LEU A 130 -4.82 6.39 -0.74
C LEU A 130 -6.00 5.50 -1.10
N CYS A 131 -6.08 4.31 -0.50
CA CYS A 131 -7.19 3.39 -0.73
C CYS A 131 -8.52 3.98 -0.22
N SER A 132 -8.54 4.51 1.00
CA SER A 132 -9.73 5.15 1.57
C SER A 132 -10.18 6.35 0.72
N TRP A 133 -9.21 7.16 0.26
CA TRP A 133 -9.50 8.29 -0.64
C TRP A 133 -10.14 7.83 -1.95
N THR A 134 -9.54 6.85 -2.61
CA THR A 134 -10.05 6.31 -3.89
C THR A 134 -11.47 5.74 -3.74
N VAL A 135 -11.71 4.96 -2.69
CA VAL A 135 -13.02 4.33 -2.45
C VAL A 135 -14.09 5.37 -2.09
N MET A 136 -13.76 6.32 -1.21
CA MET A 136 -14.72 7.29 -0.68
C MET A 136 -15.02 8.43 -1.65
N ARG A 137 -14.03 8.87 -2.43
CA ARG A 137 -14.18 9.94 -3.42
C ARG A 137 -14.53 9.44 -4.82
N SER A 138 -14.57 8.12 -5.02
CA SER A 138 -14.84 7.49 -6.33
C SER A 138 -13.88 7.97 -7.43
N GLU A 139 -12.62 8.23 -7.06
CA GLU A 139 -11.58 8.64 -7.98
C GLU A 139 -10.98 7.46 -8.75
N SER A 140 -10.13 7.75 -9.70
CA SER A 140 -9.49 6.75 -10.56
C SER A 140 -8.62 5.78 -9.74
N LEU A 141 -8.76 4.48 -9.98
CA LEU A 141 -7.88 3.44 -9.44
C LEU A 141 -6.45 3.51 -9.96
N ALA A 142 -6.19 4.34 -10.99
CA ALA A 142 -4.88 4.40 -11.63
C ALA A 142 -3.76 4.69 -10.62
N TYR A 143 -3.98 5.56 -9.66
CA TYR A 143 -2.98 5.85 -8.62
C TYR A 143 -2.63 4.64 -7.77
N LEU A 144 -3.64 3.85 -7.35
CA LEU A 144 -3.41 2.62 -6.58
C LEU A 144 -2.70 1.57 -7.43
N LEU A 145 -3.07 1.42 -8.69
CA LEU A 145 -2.42 0.47 -9.61
C LEU A 145 -0.98 0.84 -9.87
N VAL A 146 -0.69 2.11 -10.20
CA VAL A 146 0.68 2.60 -10.46
C VAL A 146 1.58 2.40 -9.25
N LEU A 147 1.05 2.51 -8.04
CA LEU A 147 1.84 2.32 -6.83
C LEU A 147 1.96 0.84 -6.43
N THR A 148 0.93 0.04 -6.65
CA THR A 148 0.84 -1.36 -6.18
C THR A 148 1.52 -2.34 -7.14
N VAL A 149 1.34 -2.16 -8.45
CA VAL A 149 1.85 -3.09 -9.47
C VAL A 149 3.38 -3.20 -9.45
N PRO A 150 4.16 -2.10 -9.40
CA PRO A 150 5.62 -2.20 -9.32
C PRO A 150 6.10 -2.92 -8.05
N VAL A 151 5.45 -2.67 -6.91
CA VAL A 151 5.81 -3.33 -5.64
C VAL A 151 5.53 -4.83 -5.72
N LEU A 152 4.37 -5.22 -6.25
CA LEU A 152 4.07 -6.64 -6.47
C LEU A 152 5.02 -7.29 -7.47
N ALA A 153 5.34 -6.59 -8.57
CA ALA A 153 6.29 -7.08 -9.56
C ALA A 153 7.67 -7.34 -8.93
N LEU A 154 8.18 -6.39 -8.13
CA LEU A 154 9.42 -6.58 -7.37
C LEU A 154 9.37 -7.79 -6.45
N CYS A 155 8.26 -8.00 -5.73
CA CYS A 155 8.10 -9.17 -4.86
C CYS A 155 8.01 -10.49 -5.64
N LEU A 156 7.54 -10.48 -6.90
CA LEU A 156 7.36 -11.68 -7.71
C LEU A 156 8.59 -12.03 -8.55
N ILE A 157 9.43 -11.07 -8.91
CA ILE A 157 10.64 -11.29 -9.71
C ILE A 157 11.67 -12.10 -8.92
N ILE A 158 11.75 -11.93 -7.61
CA ILE A 158 12.70 -12.66 -6.76
C ILE A 158 12.01 -13.89 -6.18
N LEU A 159 12.11 -14.99 -6.90
CA LEU A 159 11.43 -16.24 -6.58
C LEU A 159 12.16 -17.17 -5.60
N GLN A 160 13.23 -16.74 -4.95
CA GLN A 160 13.92 -17.61 -3.96
C GLN A 160 13.07 -17.85 -2.72
N THR A 161 12.35 -16.83 -2.27
CA THR A 161 11.35 -16.95 -1.21
C THR A 161 10.01 -16.42 -1.74
N PRO A 162 9.10 -17.30 -2.20
CA PRO A 162 7.83 -16.84 -2.72
C PRO A 162 7.06 -16.07 -1.64
N PRO A 163 6.49 -14.90 -1.96
CA PRO A 163 5.63 -14.20 -1.01
C PRO A 163 4.47 -15.09 -0.59
N ALA A 164 3.94 -14.87 0.60
CA ALA A 164 2.81 -15.64 1.08
C ALA A 164 1.65 -15.56 0.07
N VAL A 165 1.26 -16.68 -0.50
CA VAL A 165 0.23 -16.77 -1.56
C VAL A 165 -1.06 -16.08 -1.14
N TRP A 166 -1.44 -16.20 0.14
CA TRP A 166 -2.62 -15.53 0.68
C TRP A 166 -2.54 -14.01 0.61
N ALA A 167 -1.35 -13.42 0.81
CA ALA A 167 -1.15 -11.96 0.77
C ALA A 167 -1.29 -11.45 -0.67
N ILE A 168 -0.72 -12.16 -1.65
CA ILE A 168 -0.90 -11.84 -3.07
C ILE A 168 -2.38 -11.93 -3.47
N LEU A 169 -3.04 -13.05 -3.14
CA LEU A 169 -4.46 -13.24 -3.46
C LEU A 169 -5.34 -12.16 -2.85
N LEU A 170 -5.01 -11.71 -1.63
CA LEU A 170 -5.73 -10.64 -0.96
C LEU A 170 -5.57 -9.31 -1.69
N VAL A 171 -4.33 -8.93 -2.07
CA VAL A 171 -4.07 -7.69 -2.81
C VAL A 171 -4.72 -7.72 -4.19
N VAL A 172 -4.49 -8.77 -4.96
CA VAL A 172 -5.06 -8.94 -6.31
C VAL A 172 -6.58 -9.00 -6.25
N GLY A 173 -7.15 -9.73 -5.29
CA GLY A 173 -8.59 -9.83 -5.09
C GLY A 173 -9.24 -8.48 -4.78
N ILE A 174 -8.64 -7.68 -3.90
CA ILE A 174 -9.15 -6.33 -3.59
C ILE A 174 -9.03 -5.40 -4.80
N LEU A 175 -7.90 -5.41 -5.51
CA LEU A 175 -7.74 -4.61 -6.73
C LEU A 175 -8.77 -4.99 -7.79
N ALA A 176 -8.98 -6.30 -8.02
CA ALA A 176 -9.99 -6.80 -8.94
C ALA A 176 -11.41 -6.37 -8.54
N LEU A 177 -11.74 -6.45 -7.25
CA LEU A 177 -13.03 -6.01 -6.72
C LEU A 177 -13.24 -4.50 -6.91
N LEU A 178 -12.22 -3.69 -6.62
CA LEU A 178 -12.26 -2.24 -6.84
C LEU A 178 -12.41 -1.90 -8.32
N LEU A 179 -11.69 -2.59 -9.19
CA LEU A 179 -11.78 -2.41 -10.63
C LEU A 179 -13.16 -2.79 -11.16
N LEU A 180 -13.69 -3.93 -10.70
CA LEU A 180 -15.05 -4.37 -11.06
C LEU A 180 -16.11 -3.35 -10.62
N THR A 181 -16.00 -2.81 -9.41
CA THR A 181 -16.94 -1.79 -8.91
C THR A 181 -16.90 -0.51 -9.73
N GLN A 182 -15.72 -0.07 -10.18
CA GLN A 182 -15.58 1.08 -11.05
C GLN A 182 -16.14 0.80 -12.45
N LEU A 183 -15.87 -0.38 -13.02
CA LEU A 183 -16.43 -0.80 -14.31
C LEU A 183 -17.96 -0.82 -14.29
N LEU A 184 -18.55 -1.38 -13.23
CA LEU A 184 -20.00 -1.41 -13.09
C LEU A 184 -20.60 0.01 -12.98
N ARG A 185 -19.96 0.91 -12.25
CA ARG A 185 -20.38 2.32 -12.16
C ARG A 185 -20.28 3.04 -13.52
N ALA A 186 -19.17 2.87 -14.24
CA ALA A 186 -18.98 3.46 -15.56
C ALA A 186 -20.02 2.95 -16.57
N ARG A 187 -20.36 1.64 -16.50
CA ARG A 187 -21.42 1.06 -17.34
C ARG A 187 -22.80 1.64 -17.04
N GLN A 188 -23.11 1.84 -15.76
CA GLN A 188 -24.39 2.45 -15.34
C GLN A 188 -24.51 3.93 -15.74
N ALA A 189 -23.38 4.65 -15.79
CA ALA A 189 -23.31 6.04 -16.21
C ALA A 189 -23.37 6.24 -17.74
N GLY A 190 -23.36 5.16 -18.54
CA GLY A 190 -23.38 5.23 -20.00
C GLY A 190 -22.08 5.72 -20.64
N GLU A 191 -21.01 5.86 -19.87
CA GLU A 191 -19.71 6.38 -20.32
C GLU A 191 -18.81 5.28 -20.92
N GLY A 192 -19.18 4.76 -22.10
CA GLY A 192 -18.39 3.71 -22.76
C GLY A 192 -16.93 4.07 -23.05
N ASN A 193 -16.61 5.34 -23.27
CA ASN A 193 -15.25 5.82 -23.49
C ASN A 193 -14.35 5.75 -22.22
N ARG A 194 -14.91 5.94 -21.04
CA ARG A 194 -14.17 5.79 -19.78
C ARG A 194 -13.84 4.33 -19.48
N LEU A 195 -14.69 3.41 -19.92
CA LEU A 195 -14.45 1.98 -19.80
C LEU A 195 -13.21 1.52 -20.61
N ALA A 196 -13.07 2.03 -21.84
CA ALA A 196 -11.91 1.77 -22.67
C ALA A 196 -10.62 2.33 -22.06
N LEU A 197 -10.67 3.53 -21.45
CA LEU A 197 -9.51 4.16 -20.82
C LEU A 197 -9.09 3.46 -19.53
N LEU A 198 -10.04 2.98 -18.72
CA LEU A 198 -9.80 2.22 -17.48
C LEU A 198 -9.20 0.84 -17.75
N LEU A 199 -9.52 0.22 -18.88
CA LEU A 199 -8.95 -1.07 -19.27
C LEU A 199 -7.63 -0.90 -20.04
N ALA A 200 -7.47 0.17 -20.82
CA ALA A 200 -6.26 0.41 -21.60
C ALA A 200 -5.05 0.82 -20.71
N ALA A 201 -5.26 1.57 -19.64
CA ALA A 201 -4.19 2.02 -18.77
C ALA A 201 -3.42 0.86 -18.09
N PRO A 202 -4.07 -0.13 -17.43
CA PRO A 202 -3.35 -1.26 -16.83
C PRO A 202 -2.79 -2.24 -17.88
N LEU A 203 -3.43 -2.38 -19.05
CA LEU A 203 -2.92 -3.20 -20.14
C LEU A 203 -1.67 -2.58 -20.78
N ALA A 204 -1.63 -1.26 -20.96
CA ALA A 204 -0.46 -0.57 -21.47
C ALA A 204 0.74 -0.67 -20.53
N LEU A 205 0.50 -0.70 -19.20
CA LEU A 205 1.55 -0.91 -18.18
C LEU A 205 2.06 -2.36 -18.11
N LEU A 206 1.28 -3.34 -18.59
CA LEU A 206 1.66 -4.76 -18.60
C LEU A 206 2.42 -5.17 -19.90
N ILE A 207 2.31 -4.39 -20.95
CA ILE A 207 2.85 -4.70 -22.28
C ILE A 207 4.11 -3.86 -22.61
N GLY A 208 4.35 -2.76 -21.88
CA GLY A 208 5.55 -1.91 -22.01
C GLY A 208 6.61 -2.25 -20.99
#